data_a16ff9efeabca1a021e7535e0fab093d
#
_entry.id   a16ff9efeabca1a021e7535e0fab093d
#
_cell.length_a   1.000
_cell.length_b   1.000
_cell.length_c   1.000
_cell.angle_alpha   90.00
_cell.angle_beta   90.00
_cell.angle_gamma   90.00
#
_symmetry.space_group_name_H-M   'P 1'
#
loop_
_entity.id
_entity.type
_entity.pdbx_description
1 polymer ?
#
loop_
_entity_poly.entity_id
_entity_poly.type
_entity_poly.pdbx_seq_one_letter_code
_entity_poly.pdbx_strand_id
1 'polypeptide(L)'
;VHLTPREQEKLLIVVAGDLARRRRERGLLLNHPEAVALITAELLEGARDGRSVSELMSYGATILTRADVMEGIAEMIPAVQIEATFPDGTKLVTVHDPIR
;
A
#
# COMPACT_ATOMS: atom_id res chain seq x y z
N VAL A 1 -23.71 12.53 -5.14
CA VAL A 1 -22.84 11.35 -5.26
C VAL A 1 -22.82 10.59 -3.94
N HIS A 2 -23.11 9.33 -4.00
CA HIS A 2 -23.11 8.46 -2.83
C HIS A 2 -22.05 7.38 -2.98
N LEU A 3 -21.03 7.44 -2.12
CA LEU A 3 -19.99 6.43 -2.06
C LEU A 3 -20.34 5.44 -0.95
N THR A 4 -20.13 4.15 -1.21
CA THR A 4 -20.26 3.13 -0.17
C THR A 4 -19.16 3.32 0.89
N PRO A 5 -19.33 2.78 2.12
CA PRO A 5 -18.26 2.83 3.12
C PRO A 5 -16.95 2.23 2.62
N ARG A 6 -16.98 1.16 1.83
CA ARG A 6 -15.79 0.56 1.23
C ARG A 6 -15.10 1.48 0.24
N GLU A 7 -15.87 2.19 -0.57
CA GLU A 7 -15.33 3.16 -1.53
C GLU A 7 -14.72 4.36 -0.80
N GLN A 8 -15.35 4.83 0.26
CA GLN A 8 -14.83 5.91 1.10
C GLN A 8 -13.50 5.51 1.74
N GLU A 9 -13.42 4.28 2.28
CA GLU A 9 -12.21 3.76 2.90
C GLU A 9 -11.05 3.68 1.91
N LYS A 10 -11.31 3.17 0.70
CA LYS A 10 -10.29 3.11 -0.35
C LYS A 10 -9.85 4.49 -0.79
N LEU A 11 -10.78 5.44 -0.88
CA LEU A 11 -10.44 6.82 -1.22
C LEU A 11 -9.53 7.45 -0.16
N LEU A 12 -9.80 7.21 1.12
CA LEU A 12 -8.95 7.69 2.21
C LEU A 12 -7.54 7.10 2.12
N ILE A 13 -7.43 5.82 1.78
CA ILE A 13 -6.13 5.16 1.59
C ILE A 13 -5.36 5.82 0.45
N VAL A 14 -6.02 6.13 -0.67
CA VAL A 14 -5.37 6.80 -1.81
C VAL A 14 -4.89 8.18 -1.41
N VAL A 15 -5.71 8.96 -0.70
CA VAL A 15 -5.32 10.29 -0.23
C VAL A 15 -4.13 10.20 0.72
N ALA A 16 -4.18 9.29 1.68
CA ALA A 16 -3.09 9.09 2.63
C ALA A 16 -1.81 8.59 1.93
N GLY A 17 -1.94 7.71 0.94
CA GLY A 17 -0.83 7.22 0.15
C GLY A 17 -0.16 8.32 -0.67
N ASP A 18 -0.94 9.20 -1.27
CA ASP A 18 -0.42 10.35 -2.02
C ASP A 18 0.31 11.33 -1.11
N LEU A 19 -0.22 11.57 0.08
CA LEU A 19 0.45 12.40 1.07
C LEU A 19 1.80 11.78 1.49
N ALA A 20 1.80 10.49 1.76
CA ALA A 20 3.01 9.75 2.11
C ALA A 20 4.06 9.83 0.99
N ARG A 21 3.63 9.67 -0.25
CA ARG A 21 4.52 9.77 -1.41
C ARG A 21 5.19 11.15 -1.48
N ARG A 22 4.43 12.21 -1.30
CA ARG A 22 4.97 13.58 -1.30
C ARG A 22 5.96 13.82 -0.17
N ARG A 23 5.71 13.27 1.01
CA ARG A 23 6.62 13.36 2.15
C ARG A 23 7.92 12.60 1.87
N ARG A 24 7.83 11.41 1.29
CA ARG A 24 9.00 10.63 0.90
C ARG A 24 9.85 11.37 -0.12
N GLU A 25 9.21 12.00 -1.12
CA GLU A 25 9.90 12.77 -2.15
C GLU A 25 10.67 13.96 -1.57
N ARG A 26 10.21 14.51 -0.44
CA ARG A 26 10.93 15.58 0.27
C ARG A 26 12.04 15.04 1.18
N GLY A 27 12.30 13.75 1.17
CA GLY A 27 13.32 13.12 1.98
C GLY A 27 12.92 12.86 3.44
N LEU A 28 11.62 12.94 3.76
CA LEU A 28 11.14 12.62 5.10
C LEU A 28 11.02 11.10 5.26
N LEU A 29 11.39 10.61 6.43
CA LEU A 29 11.20 9.21 6.78
C LEU A 29 9.73 8.99 7.13
N LEU A 30 9.12 7.94 6.56
CA LEU A 30 7.70 7.66 6.76
C LEU A 30 7.45 7.01 8.12
N ASN A 31 6.32 7.38 8.74
CA ASN A 31 5.82 6.72 9.94
C ASN A 31 4.97 5.51 9.57
N HIS A 32 4.42 4.82 10.58
CA HIS A 32 3.63 3.61 10.38
C HIS A 32 2.42 3.81 9.44
N PRO A 33 1.49 4.74 9.71
CA PRO A 33 0.33 4.90 8.83
C PRO A 33 0.70 5.36 7.42
N GLU A 34 1.73 6.18 7.28
CA GLU A 34 2.21 6.62 5.96
C GLU A 34 2.77 5.45 5.15
N ALA A 35 3.57 4.61 5.77
CA ALA A 35 4.15 3.44 5.11
C ALA A 35 3.07 2.46 4.66
N VAL A 36 2.13 2.13 5.54
CA VAL A 36 1.01 1.24 5.21
C VAL A 36 0.16 1.82 4.09
N ALA A 37 -0.17 3.10 4.17
CA ALA A 37 -1.01 3.76 3.17
C ALA A 37 -0.36 3.76 1.78
N LEU A 38 0.93 4.05 1.71
CA LEU A 38 1.64 4.07 0.43
C LEU A 38 1.70 2.69 -0.21
N ILE A 39 2.07 1.67 0.55
CA ILE A 39 2.10 0.30 0.05
C ILE A 39 0.71 -0.13 -0.42
N THR A 40 -0.31 0.11 0.40
CA THR A 40 -1.68 -0.28 0.08
C THR A 40 -2.19 0.41 -1.18
N ALA A 41 -1.96 1.72 -1.32
CA ALA A 41 -2.38 2.48 -2.49
C ALA A 41 -1.73 1.94 -3.77
N GLU A 42 -0.44 1.61 -3.72
CA GLU A 42 0.27 1.03 -4.87
C GLU A 42 -0.28 -0.34 -5.25
N LEU A 43 -0.64 -1.16 -4.26
CA LEU A 43 -1.25 -2.47 -4.54
C LEU A 43 -2.64 -2.33 -5.17
N LEU A 44 -3.44 -1.38 -4.71
CA LEU A 44 -4.76 -1.11 -5.29
C LEU A 44 -4.65 -0.68 -6.75
N GLU A 45 -3.71 0.22 -7.06
CA GLU A 45 -3.47 0.65 -8.44
C GLU A 45 -2.94 -0.49 -9.31
N GLY A 46 -2.05 -1.32 -8.77
CA GLY A 46 -1.55 -2.48 -9.49
C GLY A 46 -2.66 -3.47 -9.86
N ALA A 47 -3.61 -3.69 -8.96
CA ALA A 47 -4.78 -4.52 -9.24
C ALA A 47 -5.64 -3.90 -10.34
N ARG A 48 -5.84 -2.59 -10.31
CA ARG A 48 -6.59 -1.85 -11.33
C ARG A 48 -5.91 -1.93 -12.69
N ASP A 49 -4.58 -1.95 -12.70
CA ASP A 49 -3.79 -2.09 -13.93
C ASP A 49 -3.84 -3.53 -14.51
N GLY A 50 -4.43 -4.47 -13.80
CA GLY A 50 -4.56 -5.85 -14.27
C GLY A 50 -3.39 -6.76 -13.88
N ARG A 51 -2.53 -6.34 -12.96
CA ARG A 51 -1.45 -7.20 -12.45
C ARG A 51 -2.04 -8.33 -11.61
N SER A 52 -1.39 -9.48 -11.64
CA SER A 52 -1.85 -10.65 -10.88
C SER A 52 -1.57 -10.50 -9.38
N VAL A 53 -2.27 -11.29 -8.57
CA VAL A 53 -2.01 -11.37 -7.12
C VAL A 53 -0.53 -11.72 -6.88
N SER A 54 -0.01 -12.70 -7.60
CA SER A 54 1.38 -13.14 -7.47
C SER A 54 2.38 -12.02 -7.77
N GLU A 55 2.14 -11.25 -8.84
CA GLU A 55 2.97 -10.10 -9.19
C GLU A 55 2.92 -9.02 -8.11
N LEU A 56 1.74 -8.75 -7.57
CA LEU A 56 1.58 -7.73 -6.52
C LEU A 56 2.22 -8.14 -5.21
N MET A 57 2.22 -9.43 -4.88
CA MET A 57 2.92 -9.94 -3.69
C MET A 57 4.41 -9.66 -3.76
N SER A 58 5.01 -9.83 -4.93
CA SER A 58 6.42 -9.53 -5.16
C SER A 58 6.67 -8.03 -5.21
N TYR A 59 5.84 -7.31 -5.94
CA TYR A 59 5.97 -5.85 -6.09
C TYR A 59 5.83 -5.13 -4.76
N GLY A 60 4.89 -5.55 -3.91
CA GLY A 60 4.64 -4.92 -2.62
C GLY A 60 5.86 -4.90 -1.69
N ALA A 61 6.78 -5.83 -1.86
CA ALA A 61 8.00 -5.89 -1.08
C ALA A 61 9.15 -5.03 -1.66
N THR A 62 8.88 -4.28 -2.71
CA THR A 62 9.86 -3.41 -3.39
C THR A 62 9.52 -1.92 -3.29
N ILE A 63 8.35 -1.57 -2.78
CA ILE A 63 7.87 -0.18 -2.77
C ILE A 63 8.67 0.68 -1.79
N LEU A 64 8.90 0.17 -0.58
CA LEU A 64 9.64 0.86 0.47
C LEU A 64 10.80 0.00 0.97
N THR A 65 11.91 0.66 1.29
CA THR A 65 13.05 0.03 1.97
C THR A 65 13.13 0.54 3.40
N ARG A 66 13.98 -0.07 4.23
CA ARG A 66 14.22 0.40 5.59
C ARG A 66 14.74 1.82 5.65
N ALA A 67 15.42 2.28 4.61
CA ALA A 67 15.91 3.65 4.53
C ALA A 67 14.81 4.67 4.30
N ASP A 68 13.63 4.25 3.89
CA ASP A 68 12.49 5.13 3.59
C ASP A 68 11.61 5.40 4.81
N VAL A 69 11.79 4.66 5.89
CA VAL A 69 10.91 4.68 7.06
C VAL A 69 11.67 5.01 8.34
N MET A 70 10.93 5.48 9.34
CA MET A 70 11.49 5.73 10.66
C MET A 70 11.96 4.43 11.28
N GLU A 71 12.90 4.53 12.23
CA GLU A 71 13.43 3.37 12.95
C GLU A 71 12.30 2.59 13.62
N GLY A 72 12.35 1.26 13.48
CA GLY A 72 11.37 0.35 14.08
C GLY A 72 10.12 0.12 13.24
N ILE A 73 9.88 0.92 12.20
CA ILE A 73 8.65 0.80 11.39
C ILE A 73 8.63 -0.51 10.61
N ALA A 74 9.75 -0.93 10.02
CA ALA A 74 9.78 -2.19 9.26
C ALA A 74 9.34 -3.39 10.11
N GLU A 75 9.77 -3.44 11.37
CA GLU A 75 9.41 -4.51 12.30
C GLU A 75 7.96 -4.43 12.76
N MET A 76 7.35 -3.25 12.73
CA MET A 76 5.95 -3.06 13.10
C MET A 76 4.98 -3.50 12.01
N ILE A 77 5.48 -3.76 10.79
CA ILE A 77 4.65 -4.12 9.63
C ILE A 77 5.13 -5.49 9.10
N PRO A 78 4.77 -6.59 9.77
CA PRO A 78 5.18 -7.93 9.31
C PRO A 78 4.45 -8.35 8.03
N ALA A 79 3.30 -7.77 7.77
CA ALA A 79 2.54 -8.04 6.55
C ALA A 79 1.58 -6.88 6.27
N VAL A 80 1.27 -6.69 4.99
CA VAL A 80 0.17 -5.82 4.55
C VAL A 80 -0.81 -6.70 3.80
N GLN A 81 -2.08 -6.64 4.19
CA GLN A 81 -3.14 -7.43 3.58
C GLN A 81 -4.25 -6.50 3.14
N ILE A 82 -4.63 -6.61 1.88
CA ILE A 82 -5.71 -5.81 1.31
C ILE A 82 -6.66 -6.67 0.49
N GLU A 83 -7.91 -6.21 0.41
CA GLU A 83 -8.89 -6.71 -0.53
C GLU A 83 -8.93 -5.75 -1.71
N ALA A 84 -8.66 -6.22 -2.91
CA ALA A 84 -8.60 -5.41 -4.12
C ALA A 84 -9.47 -5.99 -5.21
N THR A 85 -9.96 -5.12 -6.10
CA THR A 85 -10.78 -5.54 -7.24
C THR A 85 -9.90 -5.69 -8.46
N PHE A 86 -9.80 -6.93 -8.93
CA PHE A 86 -9.09 -7.30 -10.15
C PHE A 86 -10.08 -7.41 -11.32
N PRO A 87 -9.63 -7.51 -12.58
CA PRO A 87 -10.53 -7.66 -13.71
C PRO A 87 -11.46 -8.86 -13.59
N ASP A 88 -11.04 -9.92 -12.92
CA ASP A 88 -11.82 -11.16 -12.74
C ASP A 88 -12.47 -11.29 -11.35
N GLY A 89 -12.52 -10.22 -10.58
CA GLY A 89 -13.22 -10.18 -9.30
C GLY A 89 -12.38 -9.68 -8.14
N THR A 90 -12.99 -9.69 -6.95
CA THR A 90 -12.34 -9.24 -5.72
C THR A 90 -11.49 -10.35 -5.14
N LYS A 91 -10.25 -10.03 -4.80
CA LYS A 91 -9.28 -10.99 -4.23
C LYS A 91 -8.50 -10.36 -3.09
N LEU A 92 -7.99 -11.21 -2.21
CA LEU A 92 -7.15 -10.81 -1.10
C LEU A 92 -5.67 -10.88 -1.55
N VAL A 93 -4.93 -9.81 -1.26
CA VAL A 93 -3.48 -9.76 -1.51
C VAL A 93 -2.78 -9.60 -0.16
N THR A 94 -1.85 -10.50 0.13
CA THR A 94 -1.02 -10.41 1.33
C THR A 94 0.44 -10.27 0.91
N VAL A 95 1.08 -9.22 1.38
CA VAL A 95 2.52 -8.98 1.18
C VAL A 95 3.22 -9.22 2.51
N HIS A 96 4.10 -10.22 2.55
CA HIS A 96 4.88 -10.53 3.74
C HIS A 96 6.19 -9.74 3.75
N ASP A 97 6.56 -9.24 4.93
CA ASP A 97 7.79 -8.45 5.13
C ASP A 97 7.96 -7.39 4.05
N PRO A 98 6.99 -6.47 3.91
CA PRO A 98 6.98 -5.53 2.79
C PRO A 98 8.13 -4.52 2.81
N ILE A 99 8.73 -4.27 3.97
CA ILE A 99 9.82 -3.30 4.10
C ILE A 99 11.12 -4.03 4.48
N ARG A 100 12.04 -4.09 3.54
CA ARG A 100 13.26 -4.91 3.67
C ARG A 100 14.56 -4.11 3.63
#